data_697fae9b6f19039177964998b56d5cd6
#
_entry.id   697fae9b6f19039177964998b56d5cd6
#
_cell.length_a   1.000
_cell.length_b   1.000
_cell.length_c   1.000
_cell.angle_alpha   90.00
_cell.angle_beta   90.00
_cell.angle_gamma   90.00
#
_symmetry.space_group_name_H-M   'P 1'
#
loop_
_entity.id
_entity.type
_entity.pdbx_description
1 polymer ?
#
loop_
_entity_poly.entity_id
_entity_poly.type
_entity_poly.pdbx_seq_one_letter_code
_entity_poly.pdbx_strand_id
1 'polypeptide(L)'
;MNRLRAEMRARTEPAVSIGALRRAASARLQAGGIESAEADARILTAHALGLDDAAILARSEVAVPESIRRRLDGLLARRLAGEPVARIVGQKEFWSLSFRLSPDTLLPRPETETLVEAALAAFPDRDAELRVLDLGTGAGVLLAAVLSERPRASGVGVDQSEGALSVARANLAALGLGARARFVRGDWGAALREKFDLILCNPPYIAAREFPALSREVRDHDPRSALAGGSDGLDAYRAMIPDLARLLCAEGAAVLELGRGQESAVAELARKAGLSVAGAARPDLAGIPRALTLRRP
;
A
#
# COMPACT_ATOMS: atom_id res chain seq x y z
N MET A 1 -44.96 -38.02 -26.87
CA MET A 1 -43.53 -38.23 -27.18
C MET A 1 -42.72 -36.95 -27.44
N ASN A 2 -43.32 -35.74 -27.49
CA ASN A 2 -42.59 -34.49 -27.80
C ASN A 2 -42.13 -33.66 -26.56
N ARG A 3 -42.65 -33.91 -25.36
CA ARG A 3 -42.20 -33.19 -24.15
C ARG A 3 -40.86 -33.72 -23.59
N LEU A 4 -40.60 -35.02 -23.64
CA LEU A 4 -39.36 -35.64 -23.18
C LEU A 4 -38.11 -35.30 -24.07
N ARG A 5 -38.34 -34.95 -25.35
CA ARG A 5 -37.22 -34.50 -26.22
C ARG A 5 -36.89 -33.02 -26.04
N ALA A 6 -37.77 -32.21 -25.45
CA ALA A 6 -37.49 -30.82 -25.11
C ALA A 6 -36.67 -30.69 -23.82
N GLU A 7 -36.86 -31.57 -22.86
CA GLU A 7 -36.12 -31.61 -21.60
C GLU A 7 -34.70 -32.18 -21.75
N MET A 8 -34.44 -33.03 -22.76
CA MET A 8 -33.11 -33.53 -23.10
C MET A 8 -32.22 -32.56 -23.87
N ARG A 9 -32.67 -31.34 -24.16
CA ARG A 9 -31.86 -30.25 -24.74
C ARG A 9 -31.59 -29.13 -23.75
N ALA A 10 -31.59 -29.39 -22.44
CA ALA A 10 -30.76 -28.61 -21.55
C ALA A 10 -29.30 -28.86 -21.99
N ARG A 11 -28.80 -28.04 -22.91
CA ARG A 11 -27.39 -28.01 -23.31
C ARG A 11 -26.61 -27.84 -22.01
N THR A 12 -26.04 -28.92 -21.51
CA THR A 12 -24.89 -28.84 -20.58
C THR A 12 -23.84 -28.10 -21.36
N GLU A 13 -23.75 -26.79 -21.13
CA GLU A 13 -22.57 -26.04 -21.61
C GLU A 13 -21.33 -26.81 -21.15
N PRO A 14 -20.33 -27.00 -22.02
CA PRO A 14 -19.13 -27.74 -21.65
C PRO A 14 -18.57 -27.11 -20.39
N ALA A 15 -18.28 -27.94 -19.40
CA ALA A 15 -17.73 -27.49 -18.13
C ALA A 15 -16.43 -26.72 -18.38
N VAL A 16 -16.46 -25.41 -18.08
CA VAL A 16 -15.28 -24.54 -18.26
C VAL A 16 -14.29 -24.83 -17.15
N SER A 17 -13.04 -25.18 -17.48
CA SER A 17 -11.99 -25.42 -16.50
C SER A 17 -11.41 -24.11 -15.94
N ILE A 18 -10.75 -24.17 -14.77
CA ILE A 18 -10.05 -23.02 -14.15
C ILE A 18 -9.10 -22.38 -15.14
N GLY A 19 -8.28 -23.16 -15.84
CA GLY A 19 -7.33 -22.67 -16.84
C GLY A 19 -8.01 -21.96 -18.01
N ALA A 20 -9.10 -22.53 -18.53
CA ALA A 20 -9.88 -21.92 -19.61
C ALA A 20 -10.53 -20.60 -19.13
N LEU A 21 -11.08 -20.57 -17.93
CA LEU A 21 -11.69 -19.39 -17.33
C LEU A 21 -10.67 -18.26 -17.16
N ARG A 22 -9.45 -18.57 -16.63
CA ARG A 22 -8.37 -17.60 -16.48
C ARG A 22 -7.91 -17.02 -17.81
N ARG A 23 -7.75 -17.86 -18.85
CA ARG A 23 -7.37 -17.38 -20.18
C ARG A 23 -8.43 -16.46 -20.78
N ALA A 24 -9.70 -16.82 -20.63
CA ALA A 24 -10.82 -15.97 -21.09
C ALA A 24 -10.85 -14.63 -20.34
N ALA A 25 -10.60 -14.63 -19.02
CA ALA A 25 -10.49 -13.41 -18.21
C ALA A 25 -9.34 -12.53 -18.67
N SER A 26 -8.15 -13.11 -18.89
CA SER A 26 -6.98 -12.39 -19.42
C SER A 26 -7.26 -11.74 -20.78
N ALA A 27 -7.81 -12.51 -21.73
CA ALA A 27 -8.18 -11.98 -23.05
C ALA A 27 -9.20 -10.82 -22.97
N ARG A 28 -10.19 -10.91 -22.07
CA ARG A 28 -11.19 -9.85 -21.85
C ARG A 28 -10.55 -8.58 -21.27
N LEU A 29 -9.65 -8.70 -20.30
CA LEU A 29 -8.93 -7.56 -19.72
C LEU A 29 -7.99 -6.91 -20.74
N GLN A 30 -7.28 -7.73 -21.54
CA GLN A 30 -6.41 -7.26 -22.61
C GLN A 30 -7.20 -6.48 -23.68
N ALA A 31 -8.36 -7.00 -24.10
CA ALA A 31 -9.25 -6.30 -25.03
C ALA A 31 -9.77 -4.97 -24.46
N GLY A 32 -9.87 -4.85 -23.14
CA GLY A 32 -10.21 -3.62 -22.43
C GLY A 32 -9.03 -2.68 -22.19
N GLY A 33 -7.83 -2.98 -22.71
CA GLY A 33 -6.66 -2.11 -22.60
C GLY A 33 -5.90 -2.21 -21.27
N ILE A 34 -6.12 -3.27 -20.47
CA ILE A 34 -5.40 -3.47 -19.22
C ILE A 34 -4.02 -4.08 -19.52
N GLU A 35 -2.95 -3.34 -19.24
CA GLU A 35 -1.56 -3.78 -19.48
C GLU A 35 -1.19 -5.02 -18.64
N SER A 36 -1.64 -5.09 -17.39
CA SER A 36 -1.41 -6.20 -16.45
C SER A 36 -2.40 -7.35 -16.60
N ALA A 37 -3.07 -7.50 -17.75
CA ALA A 37 -4.23 -8.38 -17.95
C ALA A 37 -4.02 -9.83 -17.47
N GLU A 38 -2.83 -10.42 -17.68
CA GLU A 38 -2.55 -11.80 -17.28
C GLU A 38 -2.44 -11.94 -15.75
N ALA A 39 -1.69 -11.02 -15.12
CA ALA A 39 -1.54 -10.98 -13.66
C ALA A 39 -2.88 -10.69 -12.98
N ASP A 40 -3.63 -9.72 -13.48
CA ASP A 40 -4.94 -9.34 -12.96
C ASP A 40 -5.94 -10.49 -13.07
N ALA A 41 -6.00 -11.17 -14.23
CA ALA A 41 -6.87 -12.32 -14.44
C ALA A 41 -6.53 -13.47 -13.48
N ARG A 42 -5.26 -13.73 -13.23
CA ARG A 42 -4.80 -14.74 -12.27
C ARG A 42 -5.29 -14.43 -10.86
N ILE A 43 -5.03 -13.21 -10.38
CA ILE A 43 -5.41 -12.77 -9.04
C ILE A 43 -6.94 -12.79 -8.86
N LEU A 44 -7.69 -12.25 -9.83
CA LEU A 44 -9.15 -12.19 -9.76
C LEU A 44 -9.78 -13.59 -9.84
N THR A 45 -9.20 -14.51 -10.64
CA THR A 45 -9.65 -15.91 -10.69
C THR A 45 -9.39 -16.62 -9.36
N ALA A 46 -8.20 -16.42 -8.76
CA ALA A 46 -7.84 -16.90 -7.44
C ALA A 46 -8.85 -16.44 -6.40
N HIS A 47 -9.09 -15.15 -6.36
CA HIS A 47 -10.03 -14.54 -5.42
C HIS A 47 -11.46 -15.05 -5.61
N ALA A 48 -11.92 -15.22 -6.86
CA ALA A 48 -13.27 -15.76 -7.14
C ALA A 48 -13.46 -17.18 -6.63
N LEU A 49 -12.40 -18.00 -6.72
CA LEU A 49 -12.38 -19.41 -6.30
C LEU A 49 -12.05 -19.59 -4.80
N GLY A 50 -11.51 -18.58 -4.11
CA GLY A 50 -10.97 -18.72 -2.76
C GLY A 50 -9.73 -19.62 -2.71
N LEU A 51 -8.90 -19.62 -3.76
CA LEU A 51 -7.69 -20.39 -3.93
C LEU A 51 -6.45 -19.49 -3.94
N ASP A 52 -5.30 -20.04 -3.60
CA ASP A 52 -4.01 -19.42 -3.84
C ASP A 52 -3.49 -19.68 -5.27
N ASP A 53 -2.41 -19.01 -5.64
CA ASP A 53 -1.79 -19.11 -6.96
C ASP A 53 -1.32 -20.54 -7.30
N ALA A 54 -0.75 -21.25 -6.34
CA ALA A 54 -0.27 -22.61 -6.53
C ALA A 54 -1.45 -23.56 -6.79
N ALA A 55 -2.54 -23.42 -6.04
CA ALA A 55 -3.74 -24.22 -6.20
C ALA A 55 -4.43 -23.99 -7.55
N ILE A 56 -4.42 -22.75 -8.08
CA ILE A 56 -4.95 -22.46 -9.42
C ILE A 56 -4.18 -23.19 -10.51
N LEU A 57 -2.86 -23.21 -10.42
CA LEU A 57 -2.00 -23.89 -11.40
C LEU A 57 -2.19 -25.41 -11.30
N ALA A 58 -2.17 -25.97 -10.09
CA ALA A 58 -2.31 -27.39 -9.85
C ALA A 58 -3.70 -27.94 -10.25
N ARG A 59 -4.74 -27.09 -10.27
CA ARG A 59 -6.14 -27.47 -10.54
C ARG A 59 -6.66 -26.89 -11.86
N SER A 60 -5.78 -26.56 -12.80
CA SER A 60 -6.14 -25.88 -14.06
C SER A 60 -7.25 -26.59 -14.85
N GLU A 61 -7.33 -27.92 -14.78
CA GLU A 61 -8.31 -28.75 -15.51
C GLU A 61 -9.62 -28.98 -14.74
N VAL A 62 -9.72 -28.51 -13.50
CA VAL A 62 -10.94 -28.67 -12.69
C VAL A 62 -12.04 -27.77 -13.24
N ALA A 63 -13.24 -28.36 -13.39
CA ALA A 63 -14.44 -27.66 -13.84
C ALA A 63 -14.92 -26.60 -12.82
N VAL A 64 -15.32 -25.43 -13.31
CA VAL A 64 -15.75 -24.31 -12.48
C VAL A 64 -17.28 -24.20 -12.49
N PRO A 65 -17.93 -24.13 -11.28
CA PRO A 65 -19.36 -23.87 -11.17
C PRO A 65 -19.79 -22.55 -11.80
N GLU A 66 -21.02 -22.46 -12.30
CA GLU A 66 -21.58 -21.23 -12.89
C GLU A 66 -21.60 -20.05 -11.90
N SER A 67 -21.82 -20.31 -10.62
CA SER A 67 -21.81 -19.26 -9.58
C SER A 67 -20.44 -18.56 -9.47
N ILE A 68 -19.35 -19.31 -9.62
CA ILE A 68 -17.99 -18.78 -9.62
C ILE A 68 -17.73 -17.98 -10.90
N ARG A 69 -18.19 -18.48 -12.06
CA ARG A 69 -18.07 -17.74 -13.34
C ARG A 69 -18.73 -16.37 -13.23
N ARG A 70 -19.96 -16.30 -12.73
CA ARG A 70 -20.69 -15.04 -12.51
C ARG A 70 -20.00 -14.12 -11.50
N ARG A 71 -19.41 -14.70 -10.42
CA ARG A 71 -18.62 -13.91 -9.47
C ARG A 71 -17.42 -13.28 -10.16
N LEU A 72 -16.66 -14.06 -10.94
CA LEU A 72 -15.50 -13.54 -11.68
C LEU A 72 -15.93 -12.46 -12.69
N ASP A 73 -17.04 -12.65 -13.41
CA ASP A 73 -17.56 -11.64 -14.34
C ASP A 73 -17.81 -10.28 -13.66
N GLY A 74 -18.33 -10.29 -12.44
CA GLY A 74 -18.52 -9.09 -11.63
C GLY A 74 -17.18 -8.42 -11.25
N LEU A 75 -16.16 -9.21 -10.87
CA LEU A 75 -14.83 -8.70 -10.56
C LEU A 75 -14.16 -8.11 -11.80
N LEU A 76 -14.26 -8.78 -12.94
CA LEU A 76 -13.73 -8.29 -14.22
C LEU A 76 -14.39 -6.98 -14.66
N ALA A 77 -15.70 -6.85 -14.47
CA ALA A 77 -16.42 -5.61 -14.77
C ALA A 77 -15.90 -4.43 -13.92
N ARG A 78 -15.66 -4.62 -12.62
CA ARG A 78 -15.04 -3.63 -11.74
C ARG A 78 -13.64 -3.24 -12.24
N ARG A 79 -12.82 -4.23 -12.60
CA ARG A 79 -11.46 -3.98 -13.12
C ARG A 79 -11.47 -3.17 -14.42
N LEU A 80 -12.34 -3.53 -15.35
CA LEU A 80 -12.53 -2.80 -16.61
C LEU A 80 -13.09 -1.38 -16.41
N ALA A 81 -13.81 -1.14 -15.32
CA ALA A 81 -14.23 0.20 -14.92
C ALA A 81 -13.08 1.05 -14.33
N GLY A 82 -11.87 0.47 -14.17
CA GLY A 82 -10.67 1.16 -13.67
C GLY A 82 -10.38 0.93 -12.20
N GLU A 83 -11.12 0.05 -11.50
CA GLU A 83 -10.82 -0.25 -10.10
C GLU A 83 -9.57 -1.12 -9.98
N PRO A 84 -8.57 -0.74 -9.13
CA PRO A 84 -7.35 -1.53 -8.94
C PRO A 84 -7.64 -2.94 -8.41
N VAL A 85 -6.92 -3.95 -8.91
CA VAL A 85 -7.10 -5.35 -8.46
C VAL A 85 -7.01 -5.47 -6.94
N ALA A 86 -6.05 -4.80 -6.32
CA ALA A 86 -5.88 -4.85 -4.86
C ALA A 86 -7.10 -4.29 -4.10
N ARG A 87 -7.82 -3.30 -4.65
CA ARG A 87 -9.09 -2.81 -4.11
C ARG A 87 -10.20 -3.82 -4.27
N ILE A 88 -10.25 -4.47 -5.46
CA ILE A 88 -11.25 -5.51 -5.76
C ILE A 88 -11.13 -6.70 -4.81
N VAL A 89 -9.89 -7.16 -4.55
CA VAL A 89 -9.62 -8.29 -3.64
C VAL A 89 -9.56 -7.87 -2.16
N GLY A 90 -9.42 -6.56 -1.88
CA GLY A 90 -9.38 -6.01 -0.54
C GLY A 90 -8.05 -6.21 0.20
N GLN A 91 -7.00 -6.63 -0.50
CA GLN A 91 -5.67 -6.86 0.09
C GLN A 91 -4.54 -6.61 -0.89
N LYS A 92 -3.36 -6.28 -0.37
CA LYS A 92 -2.11 -6.13 -1.12
C LYS A 92 -0.90 -6.57 -0.29
N GLU A 93 0.07 -7.16 -0.96
CA GLU A 93 1.38 -7.46 -0.38
C GLU A 93 2.27 -6.20 -0.38
N PHE A 94 3.03 -6.02 0.69
CA PHE A 94 4.09 -5.04 0.85
C PHE A 94 5.14 -5.63 1.79
N TRP A 95 6.41 -5.58 1.43
CA TRP A 95 7.50 -6.17 2.22
C TRP A 95 7.26 -7.65 2.58
N SER A 96 6.75 -8.44 1.63
CA SER A 96 6.35 -9.86 1.82
C SER A 96 5.28 -10.08 2.92
N LEU A 97 4.62 -9.02 3.38
CA LEU A 97 3.52 -9.07 4.34
C LEU A 97 2.19 -8.76 3.64
N SER A 98 1.12 -9.46 4.01
CA SER A 98 -0.21 -9.24 3.42
C SER A 98 -1.00 -8.24 4.25
N PHE A 99 -1.51 -7.18 3.61
CA PHE A 99 -2.28 -6.11 4.23
C PHE A 99 -3.70 -6.04 3.69
N ARG A 100 -4.67 -5.95 4.58
CA ARG A 100 -6.04 -5.56 4.24
C ARG A 100 -6.07 -4.08 3.90
N LEU A 101 -6.95 -3.73 2.96
CA LEU A 101 -7.15 -2.37 2.49
C LEU A 101 -8.59 -1.93 2.74
N SER A 102 -8.80 -0.62 2.86
CA SER A 102 -10.12 0.02 2.87
C SER A 102 -10.12 1.26 1.99
N PRO A 103 -11.27 1.86 1.70
CA PRO A 103 -11.32 3.15 1.01
C PRO A 103 -10.59 4.29 1.72
N ASP A 104 -10.36 4.16 3.05
CA ASP A 104 -9.67 5.16 3.86
C ASP A 104 -8.14 5.07 3.81
N THR A 105 -7.57 4.05 3.16
CA THR A 105 -6.13 3.82 3.13
C THR A 105 -5.55 3.99 1.74
N LEU A 106 -4.37 4.59 1.63
CA LEU A 106 -3.60 4.60 0.37
C LEU A 106 -3.27 3.17 -0.04
N LEU A 107 -3.29 2.89 -1.34
CA LEU A 107 -2.81 1.63 -1.87
C LEU A 107 -1.27 1.57 -1.75
N PRO A 108 -0.68 0.60 -1.02
CA PRO A 108 0.77 0.49 -0.88
C PRO A 108 1.48 0.46 -2.25
N ARG A 109 2.56 1.24 -2.38
CA ARG A 109 3.33 1.36 -3.61
C ARG A 109 4.67 0.64 -3.47
N PRO A 110 5.17 -0.04 -4.51
CA PRO A 110 6.47 -0.72 -4.46
C PRO A 110 7.62 0.23 -4.11
N GLU A 111 7.62 1.45 -4.65
CA GLU A 111 8.64 2.47 -4.38
C GLU A 111 8.72 2.87 -2.89
N THR A 112 7.64 2.72 -2.13
CA THR A 112 7.61 2.99 -0.69
C THR A 112 8.47 1.99 0.11
N GLU A 113 8.79 0.81 -0.44
CA GLU A 113 9.73 -0.14 0.20
C GLU A 113 11.14 0.45 0.35
N THR A 114 11.51 1.42 -0.48
CA THR A 114 12.76 2.19 -0.35
C THR A 114 12.88 2.90 1.01
N LEU A 115 11.75 3.29 1.63
CA LEU A 115 11.75 3.88 2.98
C LEU A 115 12.11 2.83 4.03
N VAL A 116 11.61 1.61 3.89
CA VAL A 116 11.94 0.51 4.80
C VAL A 116 13.43 0.20 4.71
N GLU A 117 13.97 0.09 3.49
CA GLU A 117 15.41 -0.12 3.28
C GLU A 117 16.26 0.99 3.91
N ALA A 118 15.87 2.26 3.73
CA ALA A 118 16.57 3.39 4.32
C ALA A 118 16.50 3.38 5.86
N ALA A 119 15.35 3.03 6.42
CA ALA A 119 15.15 2.90 7.86
C ALA A 119 16.01 1.79 8.47
N LEU A 120 16.06 0.62 7.82
CA LEU A 120 16.88 -0.51 8.26
C LEU A 120 18.38 -0.21 8.16
N ALA A 121 18.79 0.54 7.13
CA ALA A 121 20.17 0.99 6.96
C ALA A 121 20.59 2.04 8.01
N ALA A 122 19.65 2.89 8.46
CA ALA A 122 19.91 3.87 9.51
C ALA A 122 20.17 3.23 10.88
N PHE A 123 19.61 2.03 11.12
CA PHE A 123 19.74 1.24 12.35
C PHE A 123 20.06 -0.23 11.98
N PRO A 124 21.34 -0.54 11.69
CA PRO A 124 21.74 -1.86 11.17
C PRO A 124 21.65 -2.99 12.21
N ASP A 125 21.71 -2.67 13.51
CA ASP A 125 21.54 -3.67 14.56
C ASP A 125 20.08 -4.18 14.58
N ARG A 126 19.92 -5.46 14.27
CA ARG A 126 18.61 -6.11 14.22
C ARG A 126 17.92 -6.15 15.58
N ASP A 127 18.70 -6.27 16.65
CA ASP A 127 18.19 -6.42 18.01
C ASP A 127 18.08 -5.09 18.77
N ALA A 128 18.32 -3.96 18.09
CA ALA A 128 18.15 -2.65 18.68
C ALA A 128 16.72 -2.44 19.21
N GLU A 129 16.61 -1.89 20.42
CA GLU A 129 15.34 -1.50 21.05
C GLU A 129 14.92 -0.13 20.53
N LEU A 130 14.23 -0.11 19.38
CA LEU A 130 13.80 1.13 18.74
C LEU A 130 12.37 1.49 19.10
N ARG A 131 12.14 2.77 19.35
CA ARG A 131 10.82 3.38 19.36
C ARG A 131 10.56 4.00 18.00
N VAL A 132 9.63 3.43 17.25
CA VAL A 132 9.31 3.82 15.87
C VAL A 132 8.04 4.65 15.86
N LEU A 133 8.03 5.74 15.12
CA LEU A 133 6.84 6.54 14.81
C LEU A 133 6.55 6.47 13.31
N ASP A 134 5.30 6.22 12.95
CA ASP A 134 4.85 6.24 11.55
C ASP A 134 3.74 7.31 11.41
N LEU A 135 4.08 8.42 10.77
CA LEU A 135 3.19 9.57 10.57
C LEU A 135 2.42 9.43 9.25
N GLY A 136 1.09 9.48 9.30
CA GLY A 136 0.23 9.14 8.18
C GLY A 136 0.25 7.64 7.93
N THR A 137 0.10 6.84 8.98
CA THR A 137 0.36 5.38 8.94
C THR A 137 -0.53 4.60 7.96
N GLY A 138 -1.69 5.15 7.57
CA GLY A 138 -2.60 4.51 6.62
C GLY A 138 -2.99 3.09 7.04
N ALA A 139 -2.66 2.10 6.22
CA ALA A 139 -2.89 0.68 6.50
C ALA A 139 -1.84 0.07 7.47
N GLY A 140 -0.87 0.85 7.96
CA GLY A 140 0.19 0.42 8.88
C GLY A 140 1.37 -0.27 8.20
N VAL A 141 1.54 -0.11 6.89
CA VAL A 141 2.51 -0.91 6.10
C VAL A 141 3.96 -0.64 6.47
N LEU A 142 4.35 0.64 6.63
CA LEU A 142 5.72 1.02 7.00
C LEU A 142 6.05 0.56 8.42
N LEU A 143 5.14 0.83 9.36
CA LEU A 143 5.30 0.41 10.75
C LEU A 143 5.44 -1.11 10.85
N ALA A 144 4.55 -1.87 10.20
CA ALA A 144 4.58 -3.32 10.22
C ALA A 144 5.88 -3.88 9.60
N ALA A 145 6.32 -3.34 8.46
CA ALA A 145 7.55 -3.77 7.80
C ALA A 145 8.77 -3.58 8.72
N VAL A 146 8.91 -2.42 9.36
CA VAL A 146 10.03 -2.17 10.28
C VAL A 146 9.93 -3.07 11.53
N LEU A 147 8.74 -3.23 12.13
CA LEU A 147 8.57 -4.09 13.30
C LEU A 147 8.80 -5.57 12.99
N SER A 148 8.55 -6.05 11.76
CA SER A 148 8.85 -7.42 11.35
C SER A 148 10.37 -7.69 11.27
N GLU A 149 11.16 -6.69 10.87
CA GLU A 149 12.60 -6.76 10.74
C GLU A 149 13.35 -6.46 12.06
N ARG A 150 12.70 -5.80 13.02
CA ARG A 150 13.27 -5.37 14.30
C ARG A 150 12.46 -5.97 15.46
N PRO A 151 12.79 -7.18 15.92
CA PRO A 151 11.95 -7.94 16.87
C PRO A 151 11.81 -7.25 18.24
N ARG A 152 12.78 -6.42 18.64
CA ARG A 152 12.74 -5.67 19.91
C ARG A 152 12.18 -4.26 19.78
N ALA A 153 11.86 -3.81 18.55
CA ALA A 153 11.26 -2.51 18.33
C ALA A 153 9.78 -2.48 18.72
N SER A 154 9.33 -1.32 19.16
CA SER A 154 7.91 -0.98 19.36
C SER A 154 7.55 0.27 18.60
N GLY A 155 6.27 0.51 18.31
CA GLY A 155 5.92 1.63 17.47
C GLY A 155 4.57 2.27 17.73
N VAL A 156 4.44 3.47 17.18
CA VAL A 156 3.24 4.30 17.20
C VAL A 156 2.88 4.66 15.77
N GLY A 157 1.66 4.32 15.34
CA GLY A 157 1.09 4.82 14.09
C GLY A 157 0.17 6.00 14.37
N VAL A 158 0.32 7.09 13.65
CA VAL A 158 -0.56 8.26 13.71
C VAL A 158 -1.26 8.45 12.38
N ASP A 159 -2.56 8.70 12.41
CA ASP A 159 -3.34 9.09 11.23
C ASP A 159 -4.52 9.96 11.65
N GLN A 160 -4.99 10.84 10.76
CA GLN A 160 -6.22 11.63 11.02
C GLN A 160 -7.49 10.79 10.78
N SER A 161 -7.41 9.75 9.94
CA SER A 161 -8.53 8.87 9.63
C SER A 161 -8.64 7.73 10.64
N GLU A 162 -9.76 7.70 11.40
CA GLU A 162 -10.04 6.56 12.28
C GLU A 162 -10.29 5.27 11.48
N GLY A 163 -10.80 5.38 10.25
CA GLY A 163 -10.95 4.24 9.33
C GLY A 163 -9.59 3.63 8.97
N ALA A 164 -8.59 4.46 8.66
CA ALA A 164 -7.23 4.01 8.40
C ALA A 164 -6.61 3.35 9.65
N LEU A 165 -6.73 3.97 10.82
CA LEU A 165 -6.24 3.40 12.09
C LEU A 165 -6.90 2.06 12.43
N SER A 166 -8.19 1.90 12.15
CA SER A 166 -8.89 0.62 12.35
C SER A 166 -8.29 -0.48 11.49
N VAL A 167 -7.99 -0.18 10.22
CA VAL A 167 -7.33 -1.11 9.29
C VAL A 167 -5.91 -1.43 9.75
N ALA A 168 -5.13 -0.42 10.17
CA ALA A 168 -3.76 -0.61 10.66
C ALA A 168 -3.73 -1.53 11.90
N ARG A 169 -4.63 -1.31 12.89
CA ARG A 169 -4.77 -2.18 14.06
C ARG A 169 -5.05 -3.63 13.65
N ALA A 170 -5.99 -3.83 12.73
CA ALA A 170 -6.36 -5.16 12.25
C ALA A 170 -5.20 -5.85 11.51
N ASN A 171 -4.45 -5.10 10.70
CA ASN A 171 -3.29 -5.61 9.97
C ASN A 171 -2.17 -6.03 10.93
N LEU A 172 -1.76 -5.17 11.85
CA LEU A 172 -0.69 -5.50 12.78
C LEU A 172 -1.10 -6.63 13.75
N ALA A 173 -2.35 -6.71 14.14
CA ALA A 173 -2.86 -7.85 14.92
C ALA A 173 -2.78 -9.16 14.13
N ALA A 174 -3.19 -9.16 12.86
CA ALA A 174 -3.13 -10.35 11.99
C ALA A 174 -1.69 -10.81 11.72
N LEU A 175 -0.72 -9.88 11.70
CA LEU A 175 0.70 -10.16 11.55
C LEU A 175 1.41 -10.54 12.87
N GLY A 176 0.70 -10.60 14.00
CA GLY A 176 1.28 -10.89 15.32
C GLY A 176 2.10 -9.73 15.92
N LEU A 177 1.98 -8.53 15.34
CA LEU A 177 2.73 -7.33 15.75
C LEU A 177 1.94 -6.42 16.69
N GLY A 178 0.66 -6.72 16.95
CA GLY A 178 -0.27 -5.85 17.66
C GLY A 178 0.17 -5.48 19.09
N ALA A 179 0.85 -6.39 19.81
CA ALA A 179 1.36 -6.12 21.14
C ALA A 179 2.49 -5.07 21.19
N ARG A 180 3.16 -4.83 20.06
CA ARG A 180 4.29 -3.89 19.93
C ARG A 180 3.90 -2.58 19.23
N ALA A 181 2.62 -2.42 18.87
CA ALA A 181 2.13 -1.26 18.16
C ALA A 181 0.93 -0.62 18.87
N ARG A 182 0.92 0.69 18.94
CA ARG A 182 -0.26 1.47 19.34
C ARG A 182 -0.60 2.50 18.27
N PHE A 183 -1.84 2.94 18.23
CA PHE A 183 -2.35 3.84 17.19
C PHE A 183 -3.05 5.03 17.82
N VAL A 184 -2.74 6.22 17.36
CA VAL A 184 -3.23 7.49 17.86
C VAL A 184 -3.88 8.27 16.72
N ARG A 185 -5.11 8.73 16.90
CA ARG A 185 -5.71 9.67 15.97
C ARG A 185 -5.14 11.06 16.23
N GLY A 186 -4.59 11.68 15.19
CA GLY A 186 -3.97 13.01 15.33
C GLY A 186 -3.58 13.61 13.99
N ASP A 187 -3.23 14.89 14.06
CA ASP A 187 -2.64 15.62 12.96
C ASP A 187 -1.11 15.62 13.14
N TRP A 188 -0.44 14.84 12.31
CA TRP A 188 1.00 14.57 12.39
C TRP A 188 1.45 14.22 13.82
N GLY A 189 2.51 14.87 14.30
CA GLY A 189 3.06 14.65 15.63
C GLY A 189 2.51 15.55 16.72
N ALA A 190 1.55 16.43 16.44
CA ALA A 190 1.12 17.51 17.34
C ALA A 190 0.70 17.04 18.73
N ALA A 191 0.02 15.89 18.84
CA ALA A 191 -0.47 15.32 20.11
C ALA A 191 0.62 14.57 20.90
N LEU A 192 1.78 14.24 20.29
CA LEU A 192 2.82 13.43 20.91
C LEU A 192 3.80 14.28 21.71
N ARG A 193 4.34 13.70 22.79
CA ARG A 193 5.34 14.35 23.66
C ARG A 193 6.61 13.49 23.84
N GLU A 194 6.50 12.20 23.61
CA GLU A 194 7.62 11.25 23.68
C GLU A 194 8.60 11.40 22.53
N LYS A 195 9.79 10.86 22.71
CA LYS A 195 10.87 10.84 21.70
C LYS A 195 10.92 9.50 21.00
N PHE A 196 11.33 9.51 19.75
CA PHE A 196 11.45 8.34 18.88
C PHE A 196 12.85 8.23 18.30
N ASP A 197 13.30 6.99 18.14
CA ASP A 197 14.60 6.67 17.55
C ASP A 197 14.49 6.69 16.02
N LEU A 198 13.34 6.24 15.48
CA LEU A 198 13.04 6.24 14.05
C LEU A 198 11.67 6.86 13.80
N ILE A 199 11.60 7.82 12.88
CA ILE A 199 10.32 8.37 12.39
C ILE A 199 10.20 8.07 10.89
N LEU A 200 9.06 7.51 10.48
CA LEU A 200 8.72 7.21 9.09
C LEU A 200 7.58 8.11 8.65
N CYS A 201 7.55 8.51 7.41
CA CYS A 201 6.41 9.17 6.82
C CYS A 201 6.38 9.02 5.30
N ASN A 202 5.27 8.57 4.76
CA ASN A 202 4.91 8.73 3.36
C ASN A 202 3.78 9.78 3.28
N PRO A 203 4.10 11.08 3.14
CA PRO A 203 3.10 12.13 3.19
C PRO A 203 2.40 12.31 1.84
N PRO A 204 1.22 12.96 1.78
CA PRO A 204 0.65 13.42 0.52
C PRO A 204 1.54 14.50 -0.10
N TYR A 205 2.04 14.25 -1.29
CA TYR A 205 3.02 15.12 -1.97
C TYR A 205 2.62 15.54 -3.38
N ILE A 206 1.42 15.19 -3.86
CA ILE A 206 0.98 15.51 -5.23
C ILE A 206 0.50 16.95 -5.29
N ALA A 207 1.14 17.76 -6.14
CA ALA A 207 0.73 19.15 -6.34
C ALA A 207 -0.63 19.22 -7.06
N ALA A 208 -1.42 20.24 -6.74
CA ALA A 208 -2.77 20.40 -7.30
C ALA A 208 -2.80 20.36 -8.84
N ARG A 209 -1.78 20.93 -9.50
CA ARG A 209 -1.62 20.91 -10.97
C ARG A 209 -1.38 19.51 -11.57
N GLU A 210 -0.94 18.54 -10.77
CA GLU A 210 -0.59 17.20 -11.22
C GLU A 210 -1.78 16.23 -11.16
N PHE A 211 -2.84 16.57 -10.41
CA PHE A 211 -4.02 15.72 -10.25
C PHE A 211 -4.68 15.30 -11.57
N PRO A 212 -4.84 16.19 -12.58
CA PRO A 212 -5.44 15.81 -13.87
C PRO A 212 -4.64 14.74 -14.63
N ALA A 213 -3.33 14.68 -14.40
CA ALA A 213 -2.43 13.73 -15.06
C ALA A 213 -2.32 12.38 -14.34
N LEU A 214 -2.91 12.24 -13.15
CA LEU A 214 -2.93 10.96 -12.43
C LEU A 214 -3.69 9.91 -13.21
N SER A 215 -3.21 8.67 -13.14
CA SER A 215 -3.95 7.53 -13.66
C SER A 215 -5.34 7.47 -13.04
N ARG A 216 -6.30 6.94 -13.78
CA ARG A 216 -7.67 6.75 -13.29
C ARG A 216 -7.72 5.93 -12.00
N GLU A 217 -6.89 4.90 -11.91
CA GLU A 217 -6.78 4.05 -10.72
C GLU A 217 -6.43 4.83 -9.46
N VAL A 218 -5.46 5.75 -9.55
CA VAL A 218 -5.03 6.58 -8.41
C VAL A 218 -6.09 7.65 -8.09
N ARG A 219 -6.53 8.37 -9.12
CA ARG A 219 -7.41 9.53 -8.95
C ARG A 219 -8.78 9.16 -8.40
N ASP A 220 -9.36 8.03 -8.87
CA ASP A 220 -10.74 7.66 -8.59
C ASP A 220 -10.86 6.68 -7.40
N HIS A 221 -9.76 6.03 -6.97
CA HIS A 221 -9.81 4.95 -5.99
C HIS A 221 -8.90 5.11 -4.77
N ASP A 222 -7.95 6.06 -4.76
CA ASP A 222 -7.19 6.40 -3.56
C ASP A 222 -7.79 7.62 -2.85
N PRO A 223 -7.75 7.68 -1.50
CA PRO A 223 -8.29 8.81 -0.76
C PRO A 223 -7.52 10.08 -1.10
N ARG A 224 -8.25 11.13 -1.49
CA ARG A 224 -7.64 12.39 -1.89
C ARG A 224 -6.75 13.01 -0.80
N SER A 225 -7.11 12.82 0.47
CA SER A 225 -6.32 13.28 1.62
C SER A 225 -4.94 12.62 1.71
N ALA A 226 -4.79 11.40 1.19
CA ALA A 226 -3.50 10.71 1.15
C ALA A 226 -2.65 11.07 -0.09
N LEU A 227 -3.18 11.88 -1.01
CA LEU A 227 -2.51 12.28 -2.25
C LEU A 227 -2.16 13.77 -2.27
N ALA A 228 -3.09 14.62 -1.78
CA ALA A 228 -3.05 16.08 -1.99
C ALA A 228 -1.99 16.76 -1.11
N GLY A 229 -0.89 17.19 -1.72
CA GLY A 229 0.19 17.96 -1.09
C GLY A 229 0.06 19.48 -1.21
N GLY A 230 -1.13 20.00 -1.60
CA GLY A 230 -1.35 21.45 -1.76
C GLY A 230 -0.95 21.98 -3.14
N SER A 231 -0.70 23.30 -3.22
CA SER A 231 -0.44 23.97 -4.50
C SER A 231 0.85 23.50 -5.18
N ASP A 232 1.90 23.22 -4.38
CA ASP A 232 3.25 22.85 -4.85
C ASP A 232 3.69 21.45 -4.40
N GLY A 233 2.82 20.72 -3.67
CA GLY A 233 3.11 19.36 -3.18
C GLY A 233 3.90 19.33 -1.87
N LEU A 234 4.08 20.45 -1.18
CA LEU A 234 4.94 20.55 0.01
C LEU A 234 4.19 20.84 1.31
N ASP A 235 2.86 20.96 1.30
CA ASP A 235 2.11 21.37 2.49
C ASP A 235 2.27 20.39 3.66
N ALA A 236 2.24 19.08 3.38
CA ALA A 236 2.46 18.06 4.39
C ALA A 236 3.85 18.16 5.03
N TYR A 237 4.89 18.37 4.23
CA TYR A 237 6.26 18.55 4.74
C TYR A 237 6.40 19.80 5.62
N ARG A 238 5.77 20.93 5.22
CA ARG A 238 5.76 22.14 6.03
C ARG A 238 5.09 21.95 7.39
N ALA A 239 4.02 21.14 7.41
CA ALA A 239 3.28 20.87 8.64
C ALA A 239 4.04 19.92 9.58
N MET A 240 4.61 18.82 9.06
CA MET A 240 5.18 17.77 9.91
C MET A 240 6.66 17.97 10.30
N ILE A 241 7.48 18.63 9.47
CA ILE A 241 8.93 18.74 9.71
C ILE A 241 9.25 19.38 11.08
N PRO A 242 8.56 20.41 11.56
CA PRO A 242 8.79 20.93 12.91
C PRO A 242 8.54 19.88 14.01
N ASP A 243 7.58 18.98 13.81
CA ASP A 243 7.33 17.88 14.75
C ASP A 243 8.46 16.84 14.72
N LEU A 244 9.06 16.55 13.55
CA LEU A 244 10.20 15.64 13.46
C LEU A 244 11.37 16.15 14.31
N ALA A 245 11.74 17.42 14.20
CA ALA A 245 12.81 18.03 14.98
C ALA A 245 12.55 17.94 16.50
N ARG A 246 11.29 18.10 16.89
CA ARG A 246 10.84 18.00 18.28
C ARG A 246 10.79 16.56 18.81
N LEU A 247 10.38 15.59 17.99
CA LEU A 247 10.11 14.21 18.40
C LEU A 247 11.30 13.26 18.25
N LEU A 248 12.32 13.58 17.44
CA LEU A 248 13.52 12.75 17.31
C LEU A 248 14.35 12.75 18.59
N CYS A 249 14.89 11.58 18.94
CA CYS A 249 16.02 11.44 19.87
C CYS A 249 17.29 12.10 19.31
N ALA A 250 18.34 12.27 20.11
CA ALA A 250 19.60 12.84 19.67
C ALA A 250 20.23 12.04 18.51
N GLU A 251 20.28 10.72 18.64
CA GLU A 251 20.84 9.81 17.59
C GLU A 251 19.74 9.31 16.63
N GLY A 252 18.54 9.91 16.68
CA GLY A 252 17.38 9.47 15.90
C GLY A 252 17.50 9.82 14.43
N ALA A 253 16.73 9.08 13.60
CA ALA A 253 16.58 9.33 12.18
C ALA A 253 15.11 9.47 11.79
N ALA A 254 14.79 10.37 10.85
CA ALA A 254 13.52 10.40 10.16
C ALA A 254 13.73 10.05 8.69
N VAL A 255 12.88 9.18 8.13
CA VAL A 255 12.90 8.79 6.73
C VAL A 255 11.59 9.20 6.09
N LEU A 256 11.67 10.08 5.09
CA LEU A 256 10.53 10.66 4.40
C LEU A 256 10.46 10.21 2.96
N GLU A 257 9.28 9.81 2.47
CA GLU A 257 9.07 9.64 1.05
C GLU A 257 9.05 10.99 0.34
N LEU A 258 9.59 11.02 -0.88
CA LEU A 258 9.66 12.21 -1.74
C LEU A 258 8.83 11.99 -3.02
N GLY A 259 8.09 13.02 -3.39
CA GLY A 259 7.64 13.17 -4.77
C GLY A 259 8.82 13.45 -5.71
N ARG A 260 8.65 13.14 -6.99
CA ARG A 260 9.71 13.38 -8.00
C ARG A 260 10.13 14.84 -8.02
N GLY A 261 11.44 15.09 -7.86
CA GLY A 261 12.02 16.44 -7.90
C GLY A 261 11.87 17.28 -6.64
N GLN A 262 11.33 16.71 -5.54
CA GLN A 262 11.11 17.46 -4.30
C GLN A 262 12.29 17.44 -3.32
N GLU A 263 13.34 16.64 -3.59
CA GLU A 263 14.47 16.44 -2.66
C GLU A 263 15.06 17.74 -2.12
N SER A 264 15.43 18.67 -3.00
CA SER A 264 16.06 19.93 -2.61
C SER A 264 15.15 20.82 -1.74
N ALA A 265 13.85 20.89 -2.11
CA ALA A 265 12.87 21.69 -1.37
C ALA A 265 12.60 21.12 0.02
N VAL A 266 12.45 19.79 0.14
CA VAL A 266 12.22 19.12 1.43
C VAL A 266 13.49 19.20 2.31
N ALA A 267 14.67 19.03 1.73
CA ALA A 267 15.93 19.22 2.44
C ALA A 267 16.10 20.63 2.99
N GLU A 268 15.66 21.65 2.25
CA GLU A 268 15.69 23.05 2.72
C GLU A 268 14.73 23.27 3.89
N LEU A 269 13.50 22.72 3.81
CA LEU A 269 12.55 22.79 4.92
C LEU A 269 13.11 22.11 6.18
N ALA A 270 13.75 20.95 6.02
CA ALA A 270 14.37 20.23 7.13
C ALA A 270 15.50 21.05 7.79
N ARG A 271 16.40 21.67 7.00
CA ARG A 271 17.49 22.52 7.53
C ARG A 271 16.94 23.74 8.28
N LYS A 272 15.89 24.39 7.77
CA LYS A 272 15.23 25.51 8.45
C LYS A 272 14.64 25.10 9.80
N ALA A 273 14.23 23.85 9.97
CA ALA A 273 13.74 23.29 11.23
C ALA A 273 14.86 22.76 12.14
N GLY A 274 16.14 22.94 11.78
CA GLY A 274 17.28 22.47 12.58
C GLY A 274 17.59 20.99 12.42
N LEU A 275 17.18 20.36 11.31
CA LEU A 275 17.53 18.98 10.97
C LEU A 275 18.66 18.98 9.91
N SER A 276 19.53 17.98 9.96
CA SER A 276 20.55 17.70 8.95
C SER A 276 20.08 16.61 7.98
N VAL A 277 20.51 16.68 6.74
CA VAL A 277 20.28 15.64 5.72
C VAL A 277 21.42 14.63 5.76
N ALA A 278 21.11 13.37 5.92
CA ALA A 278 22.09 12.29 6.01
C ALA A 278 22.38 11.67 4.62
N GLY A 279 23.17 12.39 3.82
CA GLY A 279 23.52 11.95 2.45
C GLY A 279 22.45 12.27 1.41
N ALA A 280 22.61 11.73 0.20
CA ALA A 280 21.62 11.84 -0.87
C ALA A 280 20.39 10.97 -0.57
N ALA A 281 19.23 11.38 -1.09
CA ALA A 281 18.03 10.56 -0.99
C ALA A 281 18.23 9.23 -1.71
N ARG A 282 17.83 8.13 -1.07
CA ARG A 282 17.91 6.79 -1.65
C ARG A 282 16.93 6.68 -2.83
N PRO A 283 17.40 6.26 -4.02
CA PRO A 283 16.53 6.11 -5.17
C PRO A 283 15.72 4.81 -5.13
N ASP A 284 14.56 4.81 -5.78
CA ASP A 284 13.81 3.59 -6.10
C ASP A 284 14.48 2.79 -7.23
N LEU A 285 13.88 1.65 -7.61
CA LEU A 285 14.39 0.79 -8.69
C LEU A 285 14.42 1.48 -10.08
N ALA A 286 13.67 2.57 -10.25
CA ALA A 286 13.70 3.40 -11.45
C ALA A 286 14.75 4.52 -11.38
N GLY A 287 15.56 4.59 -10.32
CA GLY A 287 16.59 5.62 -10.10
C GLY A 287 16.03 6.96 -9.65
N ILE A 288 14.77 7.04 -9.21
CA ILE A 288 14.14 8.27 -8.75
C ILE A 288 14.37 8.41 -7.24
N PRO A 289 14.92 9.55 -6.74
CA PRO A 289 15.05 9.81 -5.31
C PRO A 289 13.71 9.68 -4.59
N ARG A 290 13.63 8.76 -3.59
CA ARG A 290 12.40 8.44 -2.85
C ARG A 290 12.52 8.58 -1.35
N ALA A 291 13.59 8.11 -0.74
CA ALA A 291 13.72 8.11 0.70
C ALA A 291 14.80 9.11 1.16
N LEU A 292 14.37 10.22 1.76
CA LEU A 292 15.24 11.23 2.35
C LEU A 292 15.42 10.93 3.85
N THR A 293 16.67 10.73 4.27
CA THR A 293 16.98 10.53 5.68
C THR A 293 17.43 11.83 6.33
N LEU A 294 16.77 12.17 7.43
CA LEU A 294 17.05 13.35 8.25
C LEU A 294 17.54 12.91 9.63
N ARG A 295 18.42 13.72 10.26
CA ARG A 295 18.92 13.50 11.63
C ARG A 295 18.91 14.81 12.41
N ARG A 296 18.95 14.68 13.73
CA ARG A 296 19.33 15.82 14.57
C ARG A 296 20.82 16.06 14.44
N PRO A 297 21.27 17.33 14.37
CA PRO A 297 22.69 17.69 14.41
C PRO A 297 23.35 17.28 15.73
#